data_c13bbc26676dc209f8315cb5e56c2aa8
#
_entry.id   c13bbc26676dc209f8315cb5e56c2aa8
#
_cell.length_a   1.000
_cell.length_b   1.000
_cell.length_c   1.000
_cell.angle_alpha   90.00
_cell.angle_beta   90.00
_cell.angle_gamma   90.00
#
_symmetry.space_group_name_H-M   'P 1'
#
loop_
_entity.id
_entity.type
_entity.pdbx_description
1 polymer ?
#
loop_
_entity_poly.entity_id
_entity_poly.type
_entity_poly.pdbx_seq_one_letter_code
_entity_poly.pdbx_strand_id
1 'polypeptide(L)'
;MNVSFFTFAKSAIDNSDKKQSTKDNLHSTLAVLNDFRSGLDFKDLTYTSLRDFEQYLREKGNAVNTIAKHMRQLRTLVNEAINQGYMHADAYPFRKYKIKQEKGRHEFLTPDELKKLETVEVEEESMRHVLDAFLFCCYTGLRYSDFCQLTPENFIRVNGKRWLYFKSVKTGVEIRLPLHLLFESRALGILDRYPDIGSFAALPCNSEVNKQLRKLAGLCGIKKRITYHVSRHTCATLLVHQGVAITTVQKLLGHTSVKTTQIYSEVLSSTIVRDLKNVQRKKVKMFPDKGLRTSDFIDNR
;
A
#
# COMPACT_ATOMS: atom_id res chain seq x y z
N MET A 1 40.59 7.96 16.31
CA MET A 1 39.61 9.07 16.13
C MET A 1 38.26 8.59 16.61
N ASN A 2 37.67 9.25 17.62
CA ASN A 2 36.30 8.91 18.05
C ASN A 2 35.31 9.38 16.98
N VAL A 3 34.73 8.45 16.24
CA VAL A 3 33.69 8.73 15.25
C VAL A 3 32.39 9.03 15.99
N SER A 4 31.75 10.19 15.79
CA SER A 4 30.46 10.50 16.38
C SER A 4 29.35 9.61 15.80
N PHE A 5 28.24 9.41 16.54
CA PHE A 5 27.09 8.62 16.05
C PHE A 5 26.54 9.18 14.73
N PHE A 6 26.45 10.49 14.56
CA PHE A 6 25.97 11.09 13.33
C PHE A 6 26.88 10.82 12.13
N THR A 7 28.21 10.94 12.30
CA THR A 7 29.17 10.64 11.23
C THR A 7 29.10 9.16 10.85
N PHE A 8 29.06 8.27 11.82
CA PHE A 8 28.87 6.83 11.59
C PHE A 8 27.55 6.56 10.85
N ALA A 9 26.42 7.06 11.39
CA ALA A 9 25.09 6.78 10.84
C ALA A 9 24.98 7.27 9.38
N LYS A 10 25.50 8.45 9.07
CA LYS A 10 25.53 8.98 7.69
C LYS A 10 26.32 8.03 6.77
N SER A 11 27.53 7.66 7.17
CA SER A 11 28.38 6.73 6.40
C SER A 11 27.71 5.37 6.22
N ALA A 12 27.09 4.82 7.28
CA ALA A 12 26.39 3.54 7.23
C ALA A 12 25.16 3.57 6.30
N ILE A 13 24.44 4.71 6.22
CA ILE A 13 23.33 4.90 5.27
C ILE A 13 23.86 4.95 3.85
N ASP A 14 24.84 5.81 3.59
CA ASP A 14 25.37 6.09 2.25
C ASP A 14 26.01 4.84 1.61
N ASN A 15 26.72 4.05 2.40
CA ASN A 15 27.39 2.82 1.94
C ASN A 15 26.48 1.58 1.94
N SER A 16 25.22 1.69 2.35
CA SER A 16 24.29 0.54 2.37
C SER A 16 23.75 0.21 0.97
N ASP A 17 23.42 -1.06 0.72
CA ASP A 17 22.73 -1.53 -0.51
C ASP A 17 21.23 -1.16 -0.57
N LYS A 18 20.78 -0.26 0.31
CA LYS A 18 19.37 0.14 0.38
C LYS A 18 18.98 1.01 -0.82
N LYS A 19 17.72 0.87 -1.27
CA LYS A 19 17.15 1.77 -2.30
C LYS A 19 17.26 3.23 -1.85
N GLN A 20 17.47 4.16 -2.80
CA GLN A 20 17.63 5.58 -2.51
C GLN A 20 16.53 6.14 -1.63
N SER A 21 15.25 5.83 -1.92
CA SER A 21 14.12 6.28 -1.10
C SER A 21 14.16 5.78 0.36
N THR A 22 14.84 4.66 0.64
CA THR A 22 15.07 4.18 2.01
C THR A 22 16.20 4.96 2.67
N LYS A 23 17.28 5.27 1.93
CA LYS A 23 18.36 6.13 2.40
C LYS A 23 17.84 7.53 2.74
N ASP A 24 17.03 8.13 1.87
CA ASP A 24 16.41 9.45 2.08
C ASP A 24 15.56 9.48 3.37
N ASN A 25 14.78 8.42 3.60
CA ASN A 25 14.00 8.29 4.83
C ASN A 25 14.88 8.19 6.08
N LEU A 26 15.99 7.43 6.03
CA LEU A 26 16.93 7.32 7.14
C LEU A 26 17.63 8.67 7.39
N HIS A 27 18.07 9.37 6.34
CA HIS A 27 18.63 10.73 6.45
C HIS A 27 17.64 11.71 7.05
N SER A 28 16.36 11.66 6.64
CA SER A 28 15.31 12.48 7.25
C SER A 28 15.18 12.23 8.75
N THR A 29 15.26 10.97 9.20
CA THR A 29 15.24 10.66 10.63
C THR A 29 16.50 11.15 11.34
N LEU A 30 17.65 11.03 10.70
CA LEU A 30 18.91 11.50 11.25
C LEU A 30 18.93 13.03 11.43
N ALA A 31 18.36 13.77 10.46
CA ALA A 31 18.18 15.22 10.59
C ALA A 31 17.28 15.59 11.77
N VAL A 32 16.11 14.93 11.90
CA VAL A 32 15.19 15.17 13.04
C VAL A 32 15.82 14.81 14.38
N LEU A 33 16.67 13.76 14.43
CA LEU A 33 17.40 13.40 15.64
C LEU A 33 18.48 14.44 15.98
N ASN A 34 19.15 15.03 14.97
CA ASN A 34 20.11 16.10 15.14
C ASN A 34 19.46 17.40 15.64
N ASP A 35 18.23 17.70 15.17
CA ASP A 35 17.44 18.83 15.67
C ASP A 35 17.04 18.64 17.14
N PHE A 36 16.77 17.39 17.54
CA PHE A 36 16.47 17.07 18.94
C PHE A 36 17.69 17.24 19.84
N ARG A 37 18.84 16.71 19.45
CA ARG A 37 20.09 16.80 20.19
C ARG A 37 21.28 16.72 19.22
N SER A 38 21.88 17.87 18.95
CA SER A 38 23.14 17.95 18.21
C SER A 38 24.27 17.33 19.01
N GLY A 39 25.22 16.69 18.31
CA GLY A 39 26.38 16.08 18.95
C GLY A 39 26.13 14.84 19.80
N LEU A 40 24.97 14.19 19.64
CA LEU A 40 24.64 12.93 20.29
C LEU A 40 25.65 11.83 19.94
N ASP A 41 26.20 11.16 20.94
CA ASP A 41 27.17 10.08 20.77
C ASP A 41 26.54 8.71 21.13
N PHE A 42 27.24 7.61 20.85
CA PHE A 42 26.76 6.24 21.13
C PHE A 42 26.38 6.02 22.58
N LYS A 43 27.14 6.56 23.53
CA LYS A 43 26.85 6.48 24.98
C LYS A 43 25.57 7.20 25.40
N ASP A 44 25.13 8.19 24.60
CA ASP A 44 23.92 8.96 24.87
C ASP A 44 22.65 8.23 24.40
N LEU A 45 22.80 7.18 23.59
CA LEU A 45 21.70 6.35 23.08
C LEU A 45 21.20 5.38 24.17
N THR A 46 20.51 5.92 25.16
CA THR A 46 19.94 5.18 26.29
C THR A 46 18.43 5.01 26.14
N TYR A 47 17.82 4.15 26.98
CA TYR A 47 16.35 4.04 27.05
C TYR A 47 15.72 5.40 27.37
N THR A 48 16.31 6.18 28.26
CA THR A 48 15.81 7.53 28.63
C THR A 48 15.84 8.45 27.40
N SER A 49 16.95 8.51 26.68
CA SER A 49 17.05 9.36 25.49
C SER A 49 16.06 8.95 24.37
N LEU A 50 15.70 7.66 24.25
CA LEU A 50 14.63 7.24 23.34
C LEU A 50 13.26 7.80 23.77
N ARG A 51 12.99 7.82 25.09
CA ARG A 51 11.75 8.39 25.63
C ARG A 51 11.70 9.90 25.44
N ASP A 52 12.81 10.58 25.67
CA ASP A 52 12.91 12.04 25.46
C ASP A 52 12.73 12.40 23.97
N PHE A 53 13.32 11.61 23.07
CA PHE A 53 13.13 11.79 21.62
C PHE A 53 11.68 11.48 21.20
N GLU A 54 11.03 10.45 21.75
CA GLU A 54 9.60 10.20 21.52
C GLU A 54 8.76 11.39 21.97
N GLN A 55 9.05 11.95 23.16
CA GLN A 55 8.33 13.10 23.71
C GLN A 55 8.52 14.34 22.83
N TYR A 56 9.74 14.65 22.42
CA TYR A 56 10.05 15.73 21.49
C TYR A 56 9.26 15.61 20.18
N LEU A 57 9.16 14.40 19.60
CA LEU A 57 8.37 14.16 18.39
C LEU A 57 6.87 14.40 18.63
N ARG A 58 6.35 14.06 19.81
CA ARG A 58 4.94 14.33 20.20
C ARG A 58 4.68 15.82 20.33
N GLU A 59 5.56 16.55 20.97
CA GLU A 59 5.47 18.01 21.14
C GLU A 59 5.52 18.74 19.79
N LYS A 60 6.25 18.20 18.82
CA LYS A 60 6.21 18.66 17.41
C LYS A 60 4.92 18.29 16.66
N GLY A 61 3.94 17.64 17.31
CA GLY A 61 2.65 17.29 16.70
C GLY A 61 2.70 16.08 15.78
N ASN A 62 3.75 15.23 15.83
CA ASN A 62 3.83 14.06 14.99
C ASN A 62 2.80 12.99 15.38
N ALA A 63 2.12 12.42 14.38
CA ALA A 63 1.22 11.28 14.57
C ALA A 63 1.99 10.03 15.05
N VAL A 64 1.32 9.16 15.83
CA VAL A 64 1.91 7.94 16.42
C VAL A 64 2.66 7.10 15.40
N ASN A 65 2.12 6.92 14.19
CA ASN A 65 2.78 6.15 13.13
C ASN A 65 4.01 6.84 12.53
N THR A 66 4.07 8.19 12.55
CA THR A 66 5.26 8.95 12.16
C THR A 66 6.37 8.78 13.19
N ILE A 67 6.02 8.87 14.48
CA ILE A 67 6.94 8.58 15.59
C ILE A 67 7.46 7.14 15.47
N ALA A 68 6.56 6.17 15.27
CA ALA A 68 6.94 4.78 15.07
C ALA A 68 7.90 4.57 13.88
N LYS A 69 7.75 5.36 12.81
CA LYS A 69 8.67 5.35 11.67
C LYS A 69 10.07 5.80 12.10
N HIS A 70 10.19 6.96 12.75
CA HIS A 70 11.47 7.47 13.22
C HIS A 70 12.14 6.50 14.20
N MET A 71 11.40 5.95 15.17
CA MET A 71 11.94 5.00 16.14
C MET A 71 12.42 3.69 15.49
N ARG A 72 11.72 3.18 14.47
CA ARG A 72 12.18 1.99 13.70
C ARG A 72 13.46 2.28 12.91
N GLN A 73 13.57 3.45 12.32
CA GLN A 73 14.75 3.87 11.57
C GLN A 73 15.96 4.07 12.49
N LEU A 74 15.76 4.72 13.64
CA LEU A 74 16.80 4.85 14.68
C LEU A 74 17.25 3.46 15.17
N ARG A 75 16.31 2.56 15.44
CA ARG A 75 16.63 1.17 15.79
C ARG A 75 17.49 0.46 14.75
N THR A 76 17.22 0.70 13.46
CA THR A 76 18.05 0.13 12.39
C THR A 76 19.48 0.64 12.45
N LEU A 77 19.68 1.93 12.70
CA LEU A 77 21.02 2.53 12.84
C LEU A 77 21.76 2.07 14.10
N VAL A 78 21.04 1.91 15.20
CA VAL A 78 21.61 1.36 16.45
C VAL A 78 22.03 -0.09 16.28
N ASN A 79 21.21 -0.91 15.61
CA ASN A 79 21.59 -2.29 15.31
C ASN A 79 22.85 -2.35 14.44
N GLU A 80 22.96 -1.46 13.46
CA GLU A 80 24.14 -1.37 12.59
C GLU A 80 25.38 -0.94 13.39
N ALA A 81 25.24 -0.01 14.34
CA ALA A 81 26.32 0.38 15.23
C ALA A 81 26.82 -0.78 16.10
N ILE A 82 25.91 -1.64 16.57
CA ILE A 82 26.27 -2.84 17.33
C ILE A 82 26.99 -3.85 16.39
N ASN A 83 26.45 -4.10 15.20
CA ASN A 83 27.02 -5.05 14.26
C ASN A 83 28.44 -4.67 13.83
N GLN A 84 28.72 -3.36 13.70
CA GLN A 84 30.07 -2.84 13.37
C GLN A 84 30.97 -2.58 14.57
N GLY A 85 30.54 -2.93 15.80
CA GLY A 85 31.35 -2.82 17.02
C GLY A 85 31.48 -1.40 17.60
N TYR A 86 30.74 -0.41 17.11
CA TYR A 86 30.71 0.95 17.68
C TYR A 86 29.93 1.04 18.98
N MET A 87 29.08 0.06 19.26
CA MET A 87 28.22 0.00 20.44
C MET A 87 28.16 -1.43 20.97
N HIS A 88 28.27 -1.60 22.29
CA HIS A 88 28.17 -2.92 22.91
C HIS A 88 26.71 -3.40 22.96
N ALA A 89 26.46 -4.71 22.73
CA ALA A 89 25.12 -5.28 22.71
C ALA A 89 24.36 -5.11 24.04
N ASP A 90 25.08 -5.08 25.18
CA ASP A 90 24.48 -4.86 26.50
C ASP A 90 23.90 -3.46 26.66
N ALA A 91 24.44 -2.48 25.92
CA ALA A 91 23.98 -1.10 25.91
C ALA A 91 22.78 -0.87 24.97
N TYR A 92 22.18 -1.94 24.38
CA TYR A 92 21.09 -1.81 23.43
C TYR A 92 19.85 -1.12 24.01
N PRO A 93 19.53 0.12 23.59
CA PRO A 93 18.51 0.94 24.25
C PRO A 93 17.07 0.47 23.96
N PHE A 94 16.86 -0.28 22.88
CA PHE A 94 15.52 -0.77 22.48
C PHE A 94 15.11 -2.07 23.19
N ARG A 95 15.92 -2.65 24.10
CA ARG A 95 15.62 -3.91 24.80
C ARG A 95 14.25 -3.87 25.50
N LYS A 96 13.96 -2.78 26.19
CA LYS A 96 12.68 -2.56 26.91
C LYS A 96 11.76 -1.57 26.22
N TYR A 97 12.21 -0.91 25.13
CA TYR A 97 11.45 0.10 24.44
C TYR A 97 10.49 -0.54 23.41
N LYS A 98 9.20 -0.35 23.62
CA LYS A 98 8.16 -0.85 22.70
C LYS A 98 7.70 0.28 21.78
N ILE A 99 7.94 0.13 20.48
CA ILE A 99 7.47 1.09 19.47
C ILE A 99 5.95 0.95 19.36
N LYS A 100 5.23 1.99 19.77
CA LYS A 100 3.76 2.06 19.66
C LYS A 100 3.36 2.28 18.20
N GLN A 101 2.30 1.64 17.76
CA GLN A 101 1.76 1.79 16.42
C GLN A 101 0.23 1.74 16.49
N GLU A 102 -0.41 2.61 15.72
CA GLU A 102 -1.86 2.60 15.52
C GLU A 102 -2.21 1.99 14.16
N LYS A 103 -3.40 1.39 14.11
CA LYS A 103 -3.93 0.87 12.85
C LYS A 103 -4.20 2.03 11.89
N GLY A 104 -3.56 2.01 10.74
CA GLY A 104 -3.79 3.02 9.71
C GLY A 104 -5.22 2.92 9.15
N ARG A 105 -5.85 4.05 8.91
CA ARG A 105 -7.09 4.10 8.12
C ARG A 105 -6.71 4.07 6.65
N HIS A 106 -7.36 3.18 5.90
CA HIS A 106 -7.16 3.05 4.46
C HIS A 106 -8.41 3.55 3.75
N GLU A 107 -8.33 4.77 3.23
CA GLU A 107 -9.43 5.33 2.43
C GLU A 107 -9.54 4.56 1.10
N PHE A 108 -10.77 4.37 0.66
CA PHE A 108 -11.12 3.82 -0.65
C PHE A 108 -12.37 4.54 -1.17
N LEU A 109 -12.59 4.51 -2.47
CA LEU A 109 -13.78 5.08 -3.10
C LEU A 109 -14.93 4.06 -3.09
N THR A 110 -16.10 4.52 -2.70
CA THR A 110 -17.35 3.76 -2.91
C THR A 110 -17.68 3.71 -4.41
N PRO A 111 -18.55 2.77 -4.85
CA PRO A 111 -19.01 2.74 -6.25
C PRO A 111 -19.59 4.08 -6.71
N ASP A 112 -20.36 4.78 -5.85
CA ASP A 112 -20.95 6.08 -6.18
C ASP A 112 -19.91 7.18 -6.31
N GLU A 113 -18.90 7.21 -5.43
CA GLU A 113 -17.77 8.16 -5.53
C GLU A 113 -16.94 7.90 -6.78
N LEU A 114 -16.72 6.63 -7.13
CA LEU A 114 -16.01 6.25 -8.34
C LEU A 114 -16.77 6.69 -9.58
N LYS A 115 -18.10 6.48 -9.61
CA LYS A 115 -18.97 6.92 -10.69
C LYS A 115 -18.94 8.45 -10.88
N LYS A 116 -18.92 9.23 -9.79
CA LYS A 116 -18.79 10.69 -9.87
C LYS A 116 -17.49 11.10 -10.56
N LEU A 117 -16.38 10.42 -10.27
CA LEU A 117 -15.10 10.67 -10.93
C LEU A 117 -15.09 10.23 -12.39
N GLU A 118 -15.82 9.17 -12.76
CA GLU A 118 -15.96 8.73 -14.15
C GLU A 118 -16.72 9.74 -15.01
N THR A 119 -17.69 10.43 -14.42
CA THR A 119 -18.62 11.31 -15.13
C THR A 119 -18.30 12.79 -15.01
N VAL A 120 -17.29 13.17 -14.19
CA VAL A 120 -16.92 14.57 -14.03
C VAL A 120 -16.33 15.13 -15.34
N GLU A 121 -16.83 16.28 -15.74
CA GLU A 121 -16.28 17.02 -16.86
C GLU A 121 -15.03 17.77 -16.40
N VAL A 122 -13.95 17.61 -17.14
CA VAL A 122 -12.66 18.25 -16.87
C VAL A 122 -12.15 18.83 -18.17
N GLU A 123 -12.04 20.16 -18.23
CA GLU A 123 -11.58 20.89 -19.42
C GLU A 123 -10.06 20.83 -19.57
N GLU A 124 -9.33 20.88 -18.46
CA GLU A 124 -7.87 20.86 -18.44
C GLU A 124 -7.34 19.46 -18.81
N GLU A 125 -6.68 19.34 -19.97
CA GLU A 125 -6.17 18.09 -20.51
C GLU A 125 -5.22 17.37 -19.53
N SER A 126 -4.34 18.13 -18.86
CA SER A 126 -3.40 17.56 -17.87
C SER A 126 -4.13 16.93 -16.69
N MET A 127 -5.21 17.55 -16.22
CA MET A 127 -6.03 17.02 -15.14
C MET A 127 -6.89 15.83 -15.60
N ARG A 128 -7.38 15.85 -16.84
CA ARG A 128 -8.08 14.70 -17.47
C ARG A 128 -7.15 13.49 -17.55
N HIS A 129 -5.92 13.69 -17.98
CA HIS A 129 -4.92 12.63 -18.03
C HIS A 129 -4.66 12.01 -16.66
N VAL A 130 -4.47 12.83 -15.60
CA VAL A 130 -4.30 12.35 -14.23
C VAL A 130 -5.54 11.58 -13.75
N LEU A 131 -6.75 12.05 -14.07
CA LEU A 131 -8.00 11.37 -13.73
C LEU A 131 -8.07 9.99 -14.41
N ASP A 132 -7.80 9.92 -15.70
CA ASP A 132 -7.85 8.67 -16.46
C ASP A 132 -6.81 7.66 -15.95
N ALA A 133 -5.60 8.10 -15.66
CA ALA A 133 -4.57 7.28 -15.05
C ALA A 133 -4.97 6.75 -13.66
N PHE A 134 -5.60 7.61 -12.85
CA PHE A 134 -6.10 7.25 -11.53
C PHE A 134 -7.25 6.22 -11.63
N LEU A 135 -8.22 6.44 -12.53
CA LEU A 135 -9.32 5.52 -12.79
C LEU A 135 -8.81 4.17 -13.32
N PHE A 136 -7.85 4.20 -14.26
CA PHE A 136 -7.18 2.98 -14.72
C PHE A 136 -6.58 2.19 -13.55
N CYS A 137 -5.96 2.87 -12.60
CA CYS A 137 -5.42 2.21 -11.40
C CYS A 137 -6.50 1.79 -10.39
N CYS A 138 -7.68 2.41 -10.39
CA CYS A 138 -8.85 1.93 -9.65
C CYS A 138 -9.36 0.58 -10.19
N TYR A 139 -9.14 0.30 -11.48
CA TYR A 139 -9.57 -0.97 -12.12
C TYR A 139 -8.46 -2.01 -12.23
N THR A 140 -7.21 -1.64 -12.07
CA THR A 140 -6.06 -2.54 -12.22
C THR A 140 -5.27 -2.76 -10.94
N GLY A 141 -5.39 -1.86 -9.97
CA GLY A 141 -4.69 -1.91 -8.71
C GLY A 141 -3.19 -1.58 -8.79
N LEU A 142 -2.70 -0.99 -9.90
CA LEU A 142 -1.30 -0.61 -10.05
C LEU A 142 -0.88 0.42 -9.00
N ARG A 143 0.39 0.35 -8.59
CA ARG A 143 1.01 1.46 -7.86
C ARG A 143 1.40 2.58 -8.81
N TYR A 144 1.53 3.79 -8.31
CA TYR A 144 2.03 4.92 -9.09
C TYR A 144 3.34 4.60 -9.82
N SER A 145 4.32 4.02 -9.11
CA SER A 145 5.62 3.63 -9.70
C SER A 145 5.50 2.54 -10.77
N ASP A 146 4.54 1.63 -10.64
CA ASP A 146 4.32 0.57 -11.61
C ASP A 146 3.62 1.15 -12.85
N PHE A 147 2.66 2.07 -12.67
CA PHE A 147 1.96 2.76 -13.75
C PHE A 147 2.90 3.63 -14.59
N CYS A 148 3.75 4.45 -13.96
CA CYS A 148 4.70 5.33 -14.67
C CYS A 148 5.80 4.58 -15.45
N GLN A 149 5.89 3.27 -15.33
CA GLN A 149 6.84 2.42 -16.07
C GLN A 149 6.16 1.53 -17.10
N LEU A 150 4.86 1.75 -17.36
CA LEU A 150 4.17 0.99 -18.39
C LEU A 150 4.70 1.32 -19.78
N THR A 151 4.90 0.28 -20.56
CA THR A 151 5.30 0.32 -21.95
C THR A 151 4.34 -0.53 -22.80
N PRO A 152 4.32 -0.40 -24.13
CA PRO A 152 3.49 -1.23 -24.99
C PRO A 152 3.71 -2.74 -24.79
N GLU A 153 4.94 -3.17 -24.47
CA GLU A 153 5.31 -4.57 -24.26
C GLU A 153 4.65 -5.20 -23.04
N ASN A 154 4.18 -4.37 -22.09
CA ASN A 154 3.40 -4.85 -20.95
C ASN A 154 2.01 -5.35 -21.34
N PHE A 155 1.50 -4.94 -22.50
CA PHE A 155 0.16 -5.31 -22.97
C PHE A 155 0.24 -6.48 -23.96
N ILE A 156 0.02 -7.69 -23.47
CA ILE A 156 0.08 -8.91 -24.25
C ILE A 156 -1.32 -9.43 -24.63
N ARG A 157 -1.39 -10.26 -25.65
CA ARG A 157 -2.63 -10.96 -26.03
C ARG A 157 -2.50 -12.45 -25.68
N VAL A 158 -3.47 -12.93 -24.91
CA VAL A 158 -3.60 -14.36 -24.62
C VAL A 158 -4.99 -14.79 -25.08
N ASN A 159 -5.07 -15.74 -26.02
CA ASN A 159 -6.32 -16.17 -26.67
C ASN A 159 -7.14 -14.98 -27.22
N GLY A 160 -6.48 -14.04 -27.87
CA GLY A 160 -7.09 -12.83 -28.44
C GLY A 160 -7.51 -11.75 -27.43
N LYS A 161 -7.41 -12.01 -26.12
CA LYS A 161 -7.80 -11.08 -25.05
C LYS A 161 -6.60 -10.29 -24.53
N ARG A 162 -6.79 -8.99 -24.21
CA ARG A 162 -5.72 -8.14 -23.65
C ARG A 162 -5.47 -8.46 -22.18
N TRP A 163 -4.18 -8.66 -21.87
CA TRP A 163 -3.65 -8.83 -20.53
C TRP A 163 -2.59 -7.78 -20.26
N LEU A 164 -2.46 -7.36 -19.02
CA LEU A 164 -1.34 -6.55 -18.56
C LEU A 164 -0.38 -7.45 -17.79
N TYR A 165 0.88 -7.49 -18.22
CA TYR A 165 1.96 -8.26 -17.62
C TYR A 165 3.14 -7.36 -17.30
N PHE A 166 3.57 -7.31 -16.06
CA PHE A 166 4.71 -6.51 -15.62
C PHE A 166 5.33 -7.04 -14.34
N LYS A 167 6.57 -6.63 -14.05
CA LYS A 167 7.26 -6.89 -12.80
C LYS A 167 7.17 -5.66 -11.91
N SER A 168 6.59 -5.79 -10.71
CA SER A 168 6.42 -4.65 -9.81
C SER A 168 7.74 -4.05 -9.37
N VAL A 169 7.91 -2.74 -9.55
CA VAL A 169 9.12 -1.96 -9.21
C VAL A 169 9.48 -2.09 -7.73
N LYS A 170 8.46 -2.10 -6.87
CA LYS A 170 8.67 -2.13 -5.41
C LYS A 170 9.03 -3.52 -4.89
N THR A 171 8.37 -4.56 -5.40
CA THR A 171 8.44 -5.91 -4.81
C THR A 171 9.14 -6.93 -5.69
N GLY A 172 9.39 -6.63 -6.96
CA GLY A 172 9.93 -7.56 -7.94
C GLY A 172 8.99 -8.71 -8.31
N VAL A 173 7.74 -8.72 -7.81
CA VAL A 173 6.75 -9.76 -8.10
C VAL A 173 6.19 -9.57 -9.50
N GLU A 174 6.09 -10.64 -10.25
CA GLU A 174 5.39 -10.67 -11.54
C GLU A 174 3.88 -10.60 -11.34
N ILE A 175 3.23 -9.73 -12.08
CA ILE A 175 1.79 -9.48 -12.02
C ILE A 175 1.21 -9.71 -13.41
N ARG A 176 0.09 -10.45 -13.47
CA ARG A 176 -0.66 -10.75 -14.69
C ARG A 176 -2.12 -10.41 -14.46
N LEU A 177 -2.63 -9.43 -15.20
CA LEU A 177 -4.00 -8.93 -15.04
C LEU A 177 -4.80 -9.18 -16.31
N PRO A 178 -5.87 -9.98 -16.25
CA PRO A 178 -6.80 -10.17 -17.36
C PRO A 178 -7.72 -8.94 -17.48
N LEU A 179 -7.31 -7.90 -18.20
CA LEU A 179 -8.02 -6.62 -18.27
C LEU A 179 -9.48 -6.76 -18.73
N HIS A 180 -9.77 -7.76 -19.56
CA HIS A 180 -11.11 -8.05 -20.07
C HIS A 180 -12.07 -8.66 -19.01
N LEU A 181 -11.55 -9.11 -17.85
CA LEU A 181 -12.36 -9.67 -16.75
C LEU A 181 -12.48 -8.73 -15.56
N LEU A 182 -11.63 -7.69 -15.50
CA LEU A 182 -11.64 -6.76 -14.37
C LEU A 182 -12.63 -5.64 -14.63
N PHE A 183 -13.55 -5.44 -13.69
CA PHE A 183 -14.50 -4.31 -13.67
C PHE A 183 -15.13 -4.04 -15.02
N GLU A 184 -15.72 -5.07 -15.65
CA GLU A 184 -16.42 -4.95 -16.93
C GLU A 184 -15.57 -4.34 -18.06
N SER A 185 -14.25 -4.62 -18.04
CA SER A 185 -13.29 -4.09 -19.02
C SER A 185 -13.09 -2.56 -19.00
N ARG A 186 -13.47 -1.86 -17.92
CA ARG A 186 -13.37 -0.38 -17.84
C ARG A 186 -11.96 0.14 -18.08
N ALA A 187 -10.94 -0.60 -17.61
CA ALA A 187 -9.55 -0.26 -17.90
C ALA A 187 -9.23 -0.25 -19.40
N LEU A 188 -9.83 -1.14 -20.18
CA LEU A 188 -9.65 -1.17 -21.64
C LEU A 188 -10.27 0.05 -22.32
N GLY A 189 -11.47 0.47 -21.89
CA GLY A 189 -12.12 1.68 -22.39
C GLY A 189 -11.31 2.95 -22.14
N ILE A 190 -10.54 2.99 -21.05
CA ILE A 190 -9.59 4.08 -20.80
C ILE A 190 -8.41 3.98 -21.78
N LEU A 191 -7.77 2.81 -21.90
CA LEU A 191 -6.64 2.60 -22.79
C LEU A 191 -6.95 2.93 -24.25
N ASP A 192 -8.17 2.67 -24.71
CA ASP A 192 -8.57 2.92 -26.09
C ASP A 192 -8.57 4.43 -26.44
N ARG A 193 -8.54 5.31 -25.42
CA ARG A 193 -8.37 6.78 -25.61
C ARG A 193 -6.89 7.19 -25.75
N TYR A 194 -5.97 6.30 -25.42
CA TYR A 194 -4.53 6.57 -25.39
C TYR A 194 -3.79 5.62 -26.35
N PRO A 195 -3.61 5.99 -27.61
CA PRO A 195 -2.90 5.15 -28.59
C PRO A 195 -1.42 4.96 -28.25
N ASP A 196 -0.81 5.96 -27.59
CA ASP A 196 0.57 5.88 -27.08
C ASP A 196 0.58 5.62 -25.57
N ILE A 197 1.03 4.42 -25.20
CA ILE A 197 1.15 3.99 -23.81
C ILE A 197 2.23 4.80 -23.08
N GLY A 198 3.31 5.19 -23.76
CA GLY A 198 4.37 5.99 -23.18
C GLY A 198 3.84 7.35 -22.68
N SER A 199 3.08 8.05 -23.51
CA SER A 199 2.41 9.30 -23.16
C SER A 199 1.38 9.07 -22.04
N PHE A 200 0.62 7.98 -22.08
CA PHE A 200 -0.34 7.67 -21.01
C PHE A 200 0.35 7.43 -19.65
N ALA A 201 1.49 6.76 -19.64
CA ALA A 201 2.25 6.46 -18.42
C ALA A 201 3.04 7.68 -17.89
N ALA A 202 3.22 8.73 -18.70
CA ALA A 202 4.01 9.91 -18.35
C ALA A 202 3.26 10.87 -17.43
N LEU A 203 3.16 10.53 -16.15
CA LEU A 203 2.53 11.39 -15.14
C LEU A 203 3.52 12.38 -14.52
N PRO A 204 3.06 13.57 -14.07
CA PRO A 204 3.81 14.47 -13.20
C PRO A 204 4.26 13.73 -11.92
N CYS A 205 5.14 14.33 -11.13
CA CYS A 205 5.56 13.73 -9.86
C CYS A 205 4.35 13.43 -8.94
N ASN A 206 4.46 12.42 -8.08
CA ASN A 206 3.35 11.93 -7.26
C ASN A 206 2.73 13.03 -6.36
N SER A 207 3.51 14.03 -5.94
CA SER A 207 3.00 15.17 -5.16
C SER A 207 2.05 16.05 -5.98
N GLU A 208 2.38 16.33 -7.24
CA GLU A 208 1.53 17.13 -8.14
C GLU A 208 0.27 16.34 -8.54
N VAL A 209 0.42 15.05 -8.88
CA VAL A 209 -0.73 14.16 -9.12
C VAL A 209 -1.68 14.17 -7.94
N ASN A 210 -1.18 14.04 -6.71
CA ASN A 210 -2.02 14.08 -5.50
C ASN A 210 -2.67 15.44 -5.27
N LYS A 211 -2.07 16.54 -5.73
CA LYS A 211 -2.68 17.88 -5.68
C LYS A 211 -3.85 17.99 -6.66
N GLN A 212 -3.69 17.50 -7.87
CA GLN A 212 -4.76 17.46 -8.88
C GLN A 212 -5.91 16.54 -8.44
N LEU A 213 -5.61 15.36 -7.89
CA LEU A 213 -6.62 14.45 -7.34
C LEU A 213 -7.46 15.08 -6.22
N ARG A 214 -6.86 15.95 -5.39
CA ARG A 214 -7.63 16.68 -4.37
C ARG A 214 -8.58 17.71 -4.99
N LYS A 215 -8.18 18.39 -6.07
CA LYS A 215 -9.07 19.30 -6.82
C LYS A 215 -10.25 18.52 -7.43
N LEU A 216 -9.97 17.38 -8.08
CA LEU A 216 -10.98 16.50 -8.66
C LEU A 216 -11.96 15.99 -7.60
N ALA A 217 -11.47 15.60 -6.43
CA ALA A 217 -12.32 15.20 -5.30
C ALA A 217 -13.26 16.33 -4.87
N GLY A 218 -12.75 17.56 -4.81
CA GLY A 218 -13.54 18.75 -4.50
C GLY A 218 -14.65 19.00 -5.52
N LEU A 219 -14.35 18.92 -6.82
CA LEU A 219 -15.34 19.06 -7.90
C LEU A 219 -16.45 18.01 -7.82
N CYS A 220 -16.11 16.78 -7.40
CA CYS A 220 -17.05 15.69 -7.23
C CYS A 220 -17.78 15.68 -5.87
N GLY A 221 -17.50 16.63 -4.98
CA GLY A 221 -18.05 16.65 -3.62
C GLY A 221 -17.59 15.48 -2.75
N ILE A 222 -16.42 14.90 -3.02
CA ILE A 222 -15.85 13.79 -2.27
C ILE A 222 -15.04 14.37 -1.10
N LYS A 223 -15.50 14.13 0.13
CA LYS A 223 -14.86 14.67 1.36
C LYS A 223 -13.61 13.90 1.79
N LYS A 224 -13.38 12.70 1.26
CA LYS A 224 -12.22 11.87 1.59
C LYS A 224 -10.93 12.48 1.02
N ARG A 225 -9.82 12.29 1.74
CA ARG A 225 -8.49 12.64 1.22
C ARG A 225 -8.07 11.64 0.16
N ILE A 226 -8.25 11.98 -1.11
CA ILE A 226 -7.81 11.15 -2.22
C ILE A 226 -6.32 11.38 -2.49
N THR A 227 -5.57 10.28 -2.57
CA THR A 227 -4.20 10.20 -3.06
C THR A 227 -4.13 9.11 -4.13
N TYR A 228 -3.06 9.08 -4.94
CA TYR A 228 -2.94 8.06 -5.98
C TYR A 228 -3.04 6.62 -5.41
N HIS A 229 -2.55 6.40 -4.19
CA HIS A 229 -2.61 5.08 -3.55
C HIS A 229 -4.04 4.64 -3.19
N VAL A 230 -4.98 5.57 -3.07
CA VAL A 230 -6.41 5.28 -2.87
C VAL A 230 -6.98 4.47 -4.03
N SER A 231 -6.50 4.65 -5.28
CA SER A 231 -6.92 3.85 -6.43
C SER A 231 -6.71 2.35 -6.18
N ARG A 232 -5.56 2.00 -5.67
CA ARG A 232 -5.21 0.60 -5.35
C ARG A 232 -6.03 0.05 -4.18
N HIS A 233 -6.29 0.85 -3.15
CA HIS A 233 -7.20 0.47 -2.07
C HIS A 233 -8.62 0.25 -2.59
N THR A 234 -9.08 1.12 -3.50
CA THR A 234 -10.38 1.00 -4.16
C THR A 234 -10.47 -0.30 -4.96
N CYS A 235 -9.50 -0.58 -5.82
CA CYS A 235 -9.44 -1.83 -6.58
C CYS A 235 -9.55 -3.06 -5.66
N ALA A 236 -8.71 -3.12 -4.63
CA ALA A 236 -8.67 -4.24 -3.69
C ALA A 236 -10.00 -4.43 -2.97
N THR A 237 -10.55 -3.34 -2.41
CA THR A 237 -11.80 -3.37 -1.64
C THR A 237 -12.98 -3.78 -2.53
N LEU A 238 -13.08 -3.23 -3.74
CA LEU A 238 -14.16 -3.57 -4.66
C LEU A 238 -14.08 -5.03 -5.13
N LEU A 239 -12.88 -5.57 -5.42
CA LEU A 239 -12.71 -6.98 -5.76
C LEU A 239 -13.12 -7.92 -4.61
N VAL A 240 -12.73 -7.61 -3.37
CA VAL A 240 -13.19 -8.36 -2.20
C VAL A 240 -14.71 -8.25 -2.03
N HIS A 241 -15.27 -7.08 -2.25
CA HIS A 241 -16.72 -6.85 -2.24
C HIS A 241 -17.47 -7.66 -3.31
N GLN A 242 -16.86 -7.83 -4.49
CA GLN A 242 -17.40 -8.66 -5.58
C GLN A 242 -17.27 -10.17 -5.30
N GLY A 243 -16.62 -10.57 -4.20
CA GLY A 243 -16.44 -11.97 -3.81
C GLY A 243 -15.21 -12.63 -4.39
N VAL A 244 -14.26 -11.85 -4.91
CA VAL A 244 -12.96 -12.39 -5.33
C VAL A 244 -12.19 -12.84 -4.09
N ALA A 245 -11.68 -14.08 -4.11
CA ALA A 245 -10.93 -14.64 -3.00
C ALA A 245 -9.73 -13.76 -2.64
N ILE A 246 -9.47 -13.55 -1.36
CA ILE A 246 -8.40 -12.65 -0.88
C ILE A 246 -7.02 -13.05 -1.39
N THR A 247 -6.78 -14.36 -1.57
CA THR A 247 -5.54 -14.90 -2.16
C THR A 247 -5.39 -14.55 -3.64
N THR A 248 -6.51 -14.46 -4.37
CA THR A 248 -6.53 -13.98 -5.76
C THR A 248 -6.26 -12.48 -5.80
N VAL A 249 -6.90 -11.69 -4.94
CA VAL A 249 -6.64 -10.25 -4.82
C VAL A 249 -5.19 -9.98 -4.44
N GLN A 250 -4.61 -10.78 -3.53
CA GLN A 250 -3.18 -10.72 -3.18
C GLN A 250 -2.30 -10.87 -4.42
N LYS A 251 -2.56 -11.89 -5.25
CA LYS A 251 -1.79 -12.14 -6.49
C LYS A 251 -1.97 -11.03 -7.51
N LEU A 252 -3.21 -10.57 -7.76
CA LEU A 252 -3.49 -9.45 -8.66
C LEU A 252 -2.77 -8.17 -8.26
N LEU A 253 -2.68 -7.92 -6.96
CA LEU A 253 -1.97 -6.76 -6.44
C LEU A 253 -0.44 -6.96 -6.31
N GLY A 254 0.09 -8.16 -6.41
CA GLY A 254 1.50 -8.46 -6.17
C GLY A 254 1.95 -8.16 -4.74
N HIS A 255 1.13 -8.54 -3.75
CA HIS A 255 1.52 -8.49 -2.34
C HIS A 255 2.31 -9.73 -1.97
N THR A 256 3.50 -9.55 -1.39
CA THR A 256 4.36 -10.64 -0.91
C THR A 256 3.78 -11.36 0.31
N SER A 257 2.86 -10.73 1.05
CA SER A 257 2.21 -11.28 2.23
C SER A 257 0.69 -11.10 2.19
N VAL A 258 -0.06 -12.15 2.53
CA VAL A 258 -1.53 -12.10 2.68
C VAL A 258 -1.94 -11.06 3.73
N LYS A 259 -1.16 -10.90 4.80
CA LYS A 259 -1.41 -9.90 5.85
C LYS A 259 -1.58 -8.48 5.30
N THR A 260 -0.86 -8.14 4.23
CA THR A 260 -1.02 -6.84 3.55
C THR A 260 -2.36 -6.71 2.83
N THR A 261 -2.97 -7.83 2.41
CA THR A 261 -4.27 -7.85 1.73
C THR A 261 -5.42 -7.99 2.72
N GLN A 262 -5.17 -8.56 3.91
CA GLN A 262 -6.19 -8.73 4.96
C GLN A 262 -6.79 -7.40 5.45
N ILE A 263 -6.11 -6.28 5.27
CA ILE A 263 -6.66 -4.95 5.59
C ILE A 263 -7.94 -4.64 4.80
N TYR A 264 -8.14 -5.26 3.63
CA TYR A 264 -9.35 -5.11 2.80
C TYR A 264 -10.46 -6.09 3.17
N SER A 265 -10.17 -7.08 4.01
CA SER A 265 -11.13 -8.07 4.49
C SER A 265 -11.83 -7.65 5.78
N GLU A 266 -11.73 -6.38 6.19
CA GLU A 266 -12.61 -5.86 7.24
C GLU A 266 -14.04 -5.98 6.75
N VAL A 267 -14.63 -7.07 7.22
CA VAL A 267 -15.87 -7.63 6.74
C VAL A 267 -16.99 -6.65 7.08
N LEU A 268 -17.50 -5.98 6.06
CA LEU A 268 -18.78 -5.31 6.17
C LEU A 268 -19.84 -6.39 6.39
N SER A 269 -20.80 -6.15 7.29
CA SER A 269 -21.89 -7.08 7.58
C SER A 269 -22.61 -7.58 6.31
N SER A 270 -22.66 -6.74 5.26
CA SER A 270 -23.18 -7.09 3.94
C SER A 270 -22.36 -8.19 3.24
N THR A 271 -21.05 -8.26 3.46
CA THR A 271 -20.19 -9.31 2.89
C THR A 271 -20.46 -10.66 3.55
N ILE A 272 -20.65 -10.69 4.87
CA ILE A 272 -21.02 -11.91 5.59
C ILE A 272 -22.34 -12.47 5.05
N VAL A 273 -23.36 -11.61 4.95
CA VAL A 273 -24.68 -12.01 4.43
C VAL A 273 -24.58 -12.54 3.00
N ARG A 274 -23.83 -11.87 2.13
CA ARG A 274 -23.61 -12.30 0.75
C ARG A 274 -22.92 -13.66 0.68
N ASP A 275 -21.84 -13.84 1.42
CA ASP A 275 -21.02 -15.06 1.37
C ASP A 275 -21.81 -16.25 1.90
N LEU A 276 -22.59 -16.08 2.98
CA LEU A 276 -23.50 -17.10 3.49
C LEU A 276 -24.63 -17.44 2.50
N LYS A 277 -25.23 -16.43 1.85
CA LYS A 277 -26.21 -16.67 0.77
C LYS A 277 -25.61 -17.43 -0.42
N ASN A 278 -24.38 -17.13 -0.79
CA ASN A 278 -23.68 -17.85 -1.87
C ASN A 278 -23.37 -19.31 -1.50
N VAL A 279 -23.01 -19.59 -0.24
CA VAL A 279 -22.86 -20.95 0.29
C VAL A 279 -24.17 -21.71 0.25
N GLN A 280 -25.28 -21.08 0.69
CA GLN A 280 -26.61 -21.69 0.64
C GLN A 280 -27.01 -22.05 -0.80
N ARG A 281 -26.82 -21.13 -1.77
CA ARG A 281 -27.10 -21.40 -3.20
C ARG A 281 -26.25 -22.53 -3.77
N LYS A 282 -25.02 -22.70 -3.32
CA LYS A 282 -24.15 -23.83 -3.73
C LYS A 282 -24.55 -25.14 -3.08
N LYS A 283 -25.00 -25.14 -1.81
CA LYS A 283 -25.47 -26.33 -1.11
C LYS A 283 -26.71 -26.96 -1.78
N VAL A 284 -27.64 -26.14 -2.27
CA VAL A 284 -28.82 -26.61 -3.02
C VAL A 284 -28.41 -27.40 -4.29
N LYS A 285 -27.25 -27.10 -4.89
CA LYS A 285 -26.72 -27.87 -6.04
C LYS A 285 -25.89 -29.10 -5.62
N MET A 286 -25.29 -29.11 -4.43
CA MET A 286 -24.43 -30.21 -3.95
C MET A 286 -25.24 -31.35 -3.26
N PHE A 287 -26.39 -31.04 -2.71
CA PHE A 287 -27.24 -32.00 -2.02
C PHE A 287 -28.64 -31.87 -2.63
N PRO A 288 -28.91 -32.53 -3.78
CA PRO A 288 -30.28 -32.70 -4.20
C PRO A 288 -30.99 -33.47 -3.07
N ASP A 289 -32.17 -33.00 -2.71
CA ASP A 289 -33.03 -33.47 -1.62
C ASP A 289 -33.22 -35.02 -1.66
N LYS A 290 -32.22 -35.76 -1.18
CA LYS A 290 -32.42 -37.15 -0.72
C LYS A 290 -32.50 -37.03 0.78
N GLY A 291 -33.73 -37.12 1.27
CA GLY A 291 -34.07 -37.03 2.69
C GLY A 291 -33.07 -37.84 3.53
N LEU A 292 -32.14 -37.15 4.15
CA LEU A 292 -31.41 -37.70 5.28
C LEU A 292 -32.41 -37.83 6.44
N ARG A 293 -32.93 -39.05 6.63
CA ARG A 293 -33.66 -39.36 7.81
C ARG A 293 -32.70 -39.27 8.99
N THR A 294 -33.16 -38.63 10.07
CA THR A 294 -32.46 -38.50 11.36
C THR A 294 -32.08 -39.83 12.02
N SER A 295 -32.50 -40.97 11.42
CA SER A 295 -32.16 -42.34 11.86
C SER A 295 -30.75 -42.78 11.51
N ASP A 296 -30.03 -42.10 10.64
CA ASP A 296 -28.70 -42.58 10.14
C ASP A 296 -27.51 -42.14 11.02
N PHE A 297 -27.78 -41.49 12.14
CA PHE A 297 -26.78 -41.02 13.11
C PHE A 297 -26.86 -41.65 14.51
N ILE A 298 -27.71 -42.64 14.69
CA ILE A 298 -27.80 -43.36 15.97
C ILE A 298 -27.59 -44.84 15.66
N ASP A 299 -26.39 -45.27 15.42
CA ASP A 299 -25.87 -46.61 15.71
C ASP A 299 -24.35 -46.61 15.38
N ASN A 300 -23.58 -46.35 16.41
CA ASN A 300 -22.27 -46.95 16.65
C ASN A 300 -21.77 -46.45 18.02
N ARG A 301 -22.23 -47.14 19.05
CA ARG A 301 -21.53 -47.27 20.31
C ARG A 301 -20.79 -48.62 20.34
#